data_5e154087cca4e630202aed20dfd9b577
#
_entry.id   5e154087cca4e630202aed20dfd9b577
#
_cell.length_a   1.000
_cell.length_b   1.000
_cell.length_c   1.000
_cell.angle_alpha   90.00
_cell.angle_beta   90.00
_cell.angle_gamma   90.00
#
_symmetry.space_group_name_H-M   'P 1'
#
loop_
_entity.id
_entity.type
_entity.pdbx_description
1 polymer ?
#
loop_
_entity_poly.entity_id
_entity_poly.type
_entity_poly.pdbx_seq_one_letter_code
_entity_poly.pdbx_strand_id
1 'polypeptide(L)'
;ELNAVAPTTEGARANLAWELTRTLTQAADVSQVSISLSGDVLDTQGIPVPPAYSLDTLVGAGPDGVGIVSSSGVTNLSTATDASNPTVSPVDPSLVAWSGTDGVYAQRGGTAVAFLPGQAPLGPSVDRFGWVWGPATASSVSVGGGVDGAFNVSVESEGAGEIHAVRISPDGTRALVLRGTDASAWVGVVERGASGRPLAIRALEQIPLEYGSVVDASWTTSTGIMLV
;
A
#
# COMPACT_ATOMS: atom_id res chain seq x y z
N GLU A 1 18.03 -20.50 6.85
CA GLU A 1 18.81 -19.89 7.92
C GLU A 1 18.92 -18.40 7.65
N LEU A 2 18.47 -17.55 8.60
CA LEU A 2 18.51 -16.10 8.41
C LEU A 2 19.72 -15.55 9.17
N ASN A 3 20.70 -15.00 8.44
CA ASN A 3 21.87 -14.29 9.01
C ASN A 3 21.53 -12.82 9.36
N ALA A 4 20.35 -12.57 9.90
CA ALA A 4 19.93 -11.24 10.30
C ALA A 4 20.14 -11.03 11.82
N VAL A 5 20.33 -9.78 12.21
CA VAL A 5 20.35 -9.44 13.64
C VAL A 5 18.97 -9.75 14.22
N ALA A 6 18.94 -10.66 15.17
CA ALA A 6 17.71 -11.09 15.81
C ALA A 6 17.01 -9.91 16.51
N PRO A 7 15.68 -9.77 16.39
CA PRO A 7 14.95 -8.78 17.14
C PRO A 7 15.17 -8.96 18.65
N THR A 8 15.40 -7.88 19.36
CA THR A 8 15.75 -7.90 20.79
C THR A 8 14.53 -7.91 21.70
N THR A 9 13.37 -7.48 21.21
CA THR A 9 12.13 -7.46 22.00
C THR A 9 11.25 -8.66 21.71
N GLU A 10 10.52 -9.15 22.71
CA GLU A 10 9.59 -10.27 22.57
C GLU A 10 8.52 -10.02 21.51
N GLY A 11 7.92 -8.82 21.51
CA GLY A 11 6.92 -8.45 20.50
C GLY A 11 7.47 -8.45 19.08
N ALA A 12 8.71 -7.99 18.86
CA ALA A 12 9.33 -8.00 17.53
C ALA A 12 9.67 -9.44 17.08
N ARG A 13 10.07 -10.32 18.02
CA ARG A 13 10.29 -11.75 17.73
C ARG A 13 9.00 -12.45 17.34
N ALA A 14 7.93 -12.20 18.08
CA ALA A 14 6.62 -12.76 17.81
C ALA A 14 6.10 -12.30 16.43
N ASN A 15 6.20 -11.01 16.11
CA ASN A 15 5.82 -10.48 14.80
C ASN A 15 6.62 -11.11 13.65
N LEU A 16 7.95 -11.25 13.83
CA LEU A 16 8.80 -11.91 12.83
C LEU A 16 8.38 -13.37 12.63
N ALA A 17 8.14 -14.11 13.71
CA ALA A 17 7.70 -15.50 13.63
C ALA A 17 6.34 -15.62 12.94
N TRP A 18 5.42 -14.70 13.22
CA TRP A 18 4.12 -14.65 12.58
C TRP A 18 4.24 -14.34 11.07
N GLU A 19 5.02 -13.34 10.69
CA GLU A 19 5.25 -12.96 9.28
C GLU A 19 5.87 -14.12 8.49
N LEU A 20 6.90 -14.76 9.05
CA LEU A 20 7.56 -15.91 8.41
C LEU A 20 6.60 -17.10 8.29
N THR A 21 5.84 -17.41 9.35
CA THR A 21 4.84 -18.49 9.30
C THR A 21 3.84 -18.23 8.20
N ARG A 22 3.28 -17.03 8.15
CA ARG A 22 2.27 -16.68 7.15
C ARG A 22 2.82 -16.68 5.73
N THR A 23 4.04 -16.21 5.53
CA THR A 23 4.70 -16.20 4.22
C THR A 23 4.98 -17.62 3.73
N LEU A 24 5.52 -18.46 4.59
CA LEU A 24 5.91 -19.81 4.23
C LEU A 24 4.69 -20.74 4.02
N THR A 25 3.62 -20.57 4.79
CA THR A 25 2.38 -21.35 4.61
C THR A 25 1.59 -20.95 3.35
N GLN A 26 1.98 -19.90 2.63
CA GLN A 26 1.43 -19.61 1.31
C GLN A 26 1.97 -20.55 0.21
N ALA A 27 3.10 -21.22 0.47
CA ALA A 27 3.60 -22.24 -0.44
C ALA A 27 2.73 -23.51 -0.34
N ALA A 28 2.30 -24.04 -1.48
CA ALA A 28 1.32 -25.12 -1.56
C ALA A 28 1.70 -26.40 -0.78
N ASP A 29 3.00 -26.62 -0.58
CA ASP A 29 3.54 -27.82 0.05
C ASP A 29 3.89 -27.63 1.54
N VAL A 30 3.66 -26.44 2.10
CA VAL A 30 3.96 -26.14 3.51
C VAL A 30 2.70 -26.13 4.34
N SER A 31 2.50 -27.18 5.12
CA SER A 31 1.34 -27.30 6.02
C SER A 31 1.59 -26.78 7.44
N GLN A 32 2.85 -26.70 7.87
CA GLN A 32 3.24 -26.24 9.19
C GLN A 32 4.63 -25.60 9.17
N VAL A 33 4.80 -24.54 9.92
CA VAL A 33 6.07 -23.84 10.11
C VAL A 33 6.37 -23.76 11.60
N SER A 34 7.58 -24.12 12.00
CA SER A 34 8.12 -23.91 13.33
C SER A 34 9.34 -23.00 13.22
N ILE A 35 9.35 -21.91 13.95
CA ILE A 35 10.42 -20.92 13.91
C ILE A 35 11.13 -20.91 15.23
N SER A 36 12.46 -21.09 15.19
CA SER A 36 13.30 -21.00 16.38
C SER A 36 14.36 -19.94 16.21
N LEU A 37 14.69 -19.25 17.29
CA LEU A 37 15.73 -18.24 17.33
C LEU A 37 16.70 -18.62 18.48
N SER A 38 17.95 -18.91 18.13
CA SER A 38 18.98 -19.34 19.10
C SER A 38 18.57 -20.55 19.93
N GLY A 39 17.75 -21.45 19.37
CA GLY A 39 17.26 -22.66 20.05
C GLY A 39 15.91 -22.52 20.73
N ASP A 40 15.42 -21.31 20.94
CA ASP A 40 14.09 -21.07 21.50
C ASP A 40 13.02 -21.05 20.40
N VAL A 41 11.98 -21.85 20.55
CA VAL A 41 10.82 -21.83 19.64
C VAL A 41 10.02 -20.56 19.90
N LEU A 42 9.77 -19.80 18.84
CA LEU A 42 8.98 -18.59 18.93
C LEU A 42 7.49 -18.92 18.90
N ASP A 43 6.77 -18.53 19.96
CA ASP A 43 5.33 -18.67 20.03
C ASP A 43 4.63 -17.58 19.20
N THR A 44 3.74 -18.00 18.30
CA THR A 44 2.89 -17.12 17.50
C THR A 44 1.45 -17.06 18.02
N GLN A 45 1.13 -17.76 19.11
CA GLN A 45 -0.21 -17.73 19.70
C GLN A 45 -0.49 -16.35 20.32
N GLY A 46 -1.68 -15.87 20.10
CA GLY A 46 -2.10 -14.56 20.64
C GLY A 46 -1.67 -13.34 19.80
N ILE A 47 -0.91 -13.53 18.73
CA ILE A 47 -0.66 -12.43 17.79
C ILE A 47 -1.94 -12.22 16.97
N PRO A 48 -2.50 -10.99 16.96
CA PRO A 48 -3.69 -10.71 16.19
C PRO A 48 -3.47 -11.03 14.71
N VAL A 49 -4.32 -11.88 14.15
CA VAL A 49 -4.33 -12.11 12.70
C VAL A 49 -4.76 -10.79 12.05
N PRO A 50 -3.95 -10.20 11.15
CA PRO A 50 -4.36 -9.01 10.46
C PRO A 50 -5.69 -9.25 9.73
N PRO A 51 -6.57 -8.24 9.65
CA PRO A 51 -7.83 -8.38 8.91
C PRO A 51 -7.57 -8.89 7.50
N ALA A 52 -8.43 -9.76 7.02
CA ALA A 52 -8.40 -10.15 5.61
C ALA A 52 -8.58 -8.90 4.75
N TYR A 53 -7.83 -8.82 3.65
CA TYR A 53 -8.05 -7.78 2.67
C TYR A 53 -9.09 -8.22 1.63
N SER A 54 -9.81 -7.24 1.05
CA SER A 54 -10.67 -7.44 -0.11
C SER A 54 -10.35 -6.39 -1.17
N LEU A 55 -10.34 -6.80 -2.42
CA LEU A 55 -10.25 -5.94 -3.60
C LEU A 55 -11.61 -5.81 -4.32
N ASP A 56 -12.66 -6.34 -3.72
CA ASP A 56 -14.00 -6.40 -4.34
C ASP A 56 -14.78 -5.08 -4.20
N THR A 57 -14.30 -4.16 -3.37
CA THR A 57 -14.95 -2.86 -3.20
C THR A 57 -14.60 -1.94 -4.36
N LEU A 58 -15.57 -1.65 -5.20
CA LEU A 58 -15.43 -0.69 -6.28
C LEU A 58 -15.80 0.71 -5.81
N VAL A 59 -14.90 1.66 -6.00
CA VAL A 59 -15.16 3.08 -5.75
C VAL A 59 -15.12 3.86 -7.06
N GLY A 60 -15.95 4.90 -7.14
CA GLY A 60 -16.03 5.79 -8.29
C GLY A 60 -16.13 7.25 -7.86
N ALA A 61 -15.71 8.14 -8.75
CA ALA A 61 -15.94 9.58 -8.63
C ALA A 61 -16.89 10.04 -9.73
N GLY A 62 -17.75 10.98 -9.41
CA GLY A 62 -18.74 11.51 -10.33
C GLY A 62 -19.21 12.91 -9.89
N PRO A 63 -20.21 13.49 -10.58
CA PRO A 63 -20.71 14.85 -10.30
C PRO A 63 -21.28 14.99 -8.88
N ASP A 64 -21.69 13.89 -8.25
CA ASP A 64 -22.24 13.88 -6.89
C ASP A 64 -21.16 13.58 -5.82
N GLY A 65 -19.89 13.40 -6.23
CA GLY A 65 -18.75 13.14 -5.37
C GLY A 65 -18.15 11.75 -5.51
N VAL A 66 -17.59 11.22 -4.43
CA VAL A 66 -16.98 9.89 -4.35
C VAL A 66 -17.92 8.91 -3.67
N GLY A 67 -18.07 7.72 -4.23
CA GLY A 67 -18.95 6.70 -3.66
C GLY A 67 -18.53 5.27 -3.95
N ILE A 68 -19.07 4.35 -3.13
CA ILE A 68 -18.97 2.91 -3.39
C ILE A 68 -20.01 2.55 -4.45
N VAL A 69 -19.57 1.86 -5.49
CA VAL A 69 -20.42 1.39 -6.58
C VAL A 69 -20.78 -0.07 -6.31
N SER A 70 -22.08 -0.35 -6.31
CA SER A 70 -22.62 -1.70 -6.14
C SER A 70 -23.70 -1.99 -7.16
N SER A 71 -24.19 -3.21 -7.23
CA SER A 71 -25.33 -3.59 -8.08
C SER A 71 -26.63 -2.88 -7.71
N SER A 72 -26.75 -2.38 -6.48
CA SER A 72 -27.93 -1.62 -6.00
C SER A 72 -27.81 -0.10 -6.22
N GLY A 73 -26.67 0.38 -6.72
CA GLY A 73 -26.41 1.80 -6.97
C GLY A 73 -25.14 2.31 -6.31
N VAL A 74 -25.04 3.62 -6.18
CA VAL A 74 -23.89 4.31 -5.59
C VAL A 74 -24.23 4.77 -4.17
N THR A 75 -23.39 4.40 -3.21
CA THR A 75 -23.45 4.93 -1.84
C THR A 75 -22.42 6.04 -1.71
N ASN A 76 -22.86 7.29 -1.62
CA ASN A 76 -21.95 8.43 -1.52
C ASN A 76 -21.18 8.40 -0.20
N LEU A 77 -19.86 8.59 -0.29
CA LEU A 77 -18.93 8.70 0.83
C LEU A 77 -18.45 10.13 1.01
N SER A 78 -18.36 10.90 -0.08
CA SER A 78 -17.93 12.29 -0.09
C SER A 78 -18.69 13.07 -1.13
N THR A 79 -18.93 14.37 -0.88
CA THR A 79 -19.55 15.30 -1.83
C THR A 79 -18.53 16.11 -2.65
N ALA A 80 -17.26 15.67 -2.69
CA ALA A 80 -16.19 16.33 -3.46
C ALA A 80 -16.42 16.15 -4.96
N THR A 81 -16.89 17.21 -5.62
CA THR A 81 -17.26 17.21 -7.04
C THR A 81 -16.06 17.33 -8.00
N ASP A 82 -14.88 17.71 -7.48
CA ASP A 82 -13.61 17.76 -8.19
C ASP A 82 -12.75 16.49 -8.04
N ALA A 83 -13.31 15.48 -7.39
CA ALA A 83 -12.62 14.23 -7.11
C ALA A 83 -12.36 13.43 -8.39
N SER A 84 -11.15 12.88 -8.48
CA SER A 84 -10.72 11.95 -9.52
C SER A 84 -9.90 10.80 -8.93
N ASN A 85 -9.79 9.70 -9.67
CA ASN A 85 -8.97 8.54 -9.32
C ASN A 85 -9.16 8.07 -7.85
N PRO A 86 -10.40 7.80 -7.42
CA PRO A 86 -10.64 7.38 -6.05
C PRO A 86 -10.10 5.98 -5.79
N THR A 87 -9.68 5.75 -4.55
CA THR A 87 -9.23 4.46 -4.04
C THR A 87 -9.82 4.21 -2.66
N VAL A 88 -9.88 2.95 -2.26
CA VAL A 88 -10.39 2.51 -0.97
C VAL A 88 -9.38 1.61 -0.26
N SER A 89 -9.37 1.64 1.05
CA SER A 89 -8.54 0.73 1.84
C SER A 89 -8.96 -0.72 1.61
N PRO A 90 -8.00 -1.65 1.43
CA PRO A 90 -8.32 -3.06 1.23
C PRO A 90 -8.89 -3.75 2.48
N VAL A 91 -8.86 -3.12 3.65
CA VAL A 91 -9.34 -3.70 4.92
C VAL A 91 -10.39 -2.85 5.62
N ASP A 92 -10.56 -1.59 5.22
CA ASP A 92 -11.52 -0.66 5.81
C ASP A 92 -12.25 0.10 4.69
N PRO A 93 -13.41 -0.38 4.23
CA PRO A 93 -14.14 0.24 3.13
C PRO A 93 -14.68 1.64 3.46
N SER A 94 -14.63 2.06 4.73
CA SER A 94 -14.99 3.43 5.12
C SER A 94 -13.86 4.45 4.88
N LEU A 95 -12.60 3.98 4.68
CA LEU A 95 -11.45 4.81 4.37
C LEU A 95 -11.26 4.87 2.86
N VAL A 96 -11.51 6.05 2.31
CA VAL A 96 -11.36 6.36 0.88
C VAL A 96 -10.44 7.55 0.69
N ALA A 97 -9.71 7.56 -0.42
CA ALA A 97 -8.89 8.68 -0.84
C ALA A 97 -9.10 8.99 -2.32
N TRP A 98 -8.84 10.23 -2.73
CA TRP A 98 -8.99 10.68 -4.11
C TRP A 98 -8.06 11.86 -4.40
N SER A 99 -7.79 12.10 -5.68
CA SER A 99 -7.14 13.31 -6.14
C SER A 99 -8.18 14.42 -6.31
N GLY A 100 -7.92 15.59 -5.74
CA GLY A 100 -8.63 16.82 -5.99
C GLY A 100 -7.76 17.84 -6.71
N THR A 101 -8.26 19.07 -6.86
CA THR A 101 -7.60 20.13 -7.62
C THR A 101 -6.22 20.52 -7.07
N ASP A 102 -6.04 20.52 -5.76
CA ASP A 102 -4.85 21.03 -5.07
C ASP A 102 -4.09 19.95 -4.27
N GLY A 103 -4.59 18.72 -4.25
CA GLY A 103 -3.94 17.65 -3.51
C GLY A 103 -4.71 16.34 -3.48
N VAL A 104 -4.21 15.44 -2.65
CA VAL A 104 -4.88 14.18 -2.31
C VAL A 104 -5.64 14.36 -1.01
N TYR A 105 -6.89 13.99 -1.03
CA TYR A 105 -7.79 13.99 0.11
C TYR A 105 -8.10 12.58 0.55
N ALA A 106 -8.31 12.40 1.84
CA ALA A 106 -8.82 11.15 2.36
C ALA A 106 -9.78 11.38 3.52
N GLN A 107 -10.79 10.50 3.62
CA GLN A 107 -11.73 10.50 4.72
C GLN A 107 -12.06 9.08 5.16
N ARG A 108 -12.49 8.96 6.41
CA ARG A 108 -13.01 7.73 7.00
C ARG A 108 -14.38 8.00 7.59
N GLY A 109 -15.41 7.30 7.07
CA GLY A 109 -16.78 7.48 7.53
C GLY A 109 -17.27 8.94 7.47
N GLY A 110 -16.88 9.72 6.45
CA GLY A 110 -17.22 11.13 6.30
C GLY A 110 -16.33 12.11 7.07
N THR A 111 -15.38 11.63 7.88
CA THR A 111 -14.43 12.49 8.61
C THR A 111 -13.11 12.56 7.87
N ALA A 112 -12.62 13.78 7.59
CA ALA A 112 -11.31 14.00 6.98
C ALA A 112 -10.19 13.40 7.85
N VAL A 113 -9.30 12.61 7.23
CA VAL A 113 -8.17 11.95 7.90
C VAL A 113 -6.82 12.32 7.32
N ALA A 114 -6.76 12.76 6.06
CA ALA A 114 -5.54 13.24 5.44
C ALA A 114 -5.83 14.28 4.35
N PHE A 115 -4.90 15.22 4.22
CA PHE A 115 -4.71 16.07 3.06
C PHE A 115 -3.21 16.11 2.73
N LEU A 116 -2.86 15.79 1.48
CA LEU A 116 -1.49 15.78 0.98
C LEU A 116 -1.42 16.77 -0.19
N PRO A 117 -0.75 17.92 -0.03
CA PRO A 117 -0.66 18.91 -1.09
C PRO A 117 0.18 18.41 -2.26
N GLY A 118 -0.23 18.77 -3.48
CA GLY A 118 0.43 18.39 -4.73
C GLY A 118 -0.37 17.38 -5.54
N GLN A 119 0.06 17.16 -6.77
CA GLN A 119 -0.68 16.33 -7.72
C GLN A 119 -0.28 14.86 -7.64
N ALA A 120 -1.27 13.99 -7.70
CA ALA A 120 -1.11 12.55 -7.90
C ALA A 120 -1.86 12.17 -9.20
N PRO A 121 -1.22 12.29 -10.38
CA PRO A 121 -1.90 12.21 -11.67
C PRO A 121 -2.66 10.90 -11.92
N LEU A 122 -2.11 9.79 -11.43
CA LEU A 122 -2.74 8.47 -11.50
C LEU A 122 -3.51 8.10 -10.22
N GLY A 123 -3.68 9.08 -9.30
CA GLY A 123 -4.40 8.91 -8.05
C GLY A 123 -3.58 8.36 -6.90
N PRO A 124 -4.13 8.42 -5.69
CA PRO A 124 -3.51 7.91 -4.48
C PRO A 124 -3.60 6.38 -4.37
N SER A 125 -2.91 5.85 -3.36
CA SER A 125 -3.10 4.49 -2.86
C SER A 125 -3.42 4.53 -1.38
N VAL A 126 -4.22 3.58 -0.88
CA VAL A 126 -4.47 3.40 0.55
C VAL A 126 -4.01 2.00 0.94
N ASP A 127 -3.16 1.90 1.94
CA ASP A 127 -2.67 0.61 2.40
C ASP A 127 -3.54 0.01 3.52
N ARG A 128 -3.25 -1.25 3.86
CA ARG A 128 -3.98 -1.98 4.90
C ARG A 128 -3.81 -1.42 6.32
N PHE A 129 -2.77 -0.59 6.55
CA PHE A 129 -2.51 0.06 7.83
C PHE A 129 -3.22 1.41 7.94
N GLY A 130 -3.91 1.83 6.87
CA GLY A 130 -4.65 3.07 6.80
C GLY A 130 -3.81 4.29 6.42
N TRP A 131 -2.60 4.07 5.89
CA TRP A 131 -1.79 5.14 5.32
C TRP A 131 -2.23 5.44 3.89
N VAL A 132 -2.35 6.73 3.61
CA VAL A 132 -2.69 7.28 2.29
C VAL A 132 -1.40 7.73 1.64
N TRP A 133 -1.11 7.17 0.47
CA TRP A 133 0.07 7.44 -0.35
C TRP A 133 -0.35 8.33 -1.51
N GLY A 134 0.28 9.48 -1.65
CA GLY A 134 -0.19 10.53 -2.56
C GLY A 134 0.90 11.08 -3.47
N PRO A 135 1.04 12.41 -3.54
CA PRO A 135 1.98 13.05 -4.44
C PRO A 135 3.41 12.59 -4.25
N ALA A 136 4.13 12.44 -5.36
CA ALA A 136 5.49 11.93 -5.36
C ALA A 136 6.45 12.87 -6.10
N THR A 137 7.73 12.74 -5.80
CA THR A 137 8.86 13.32 -6.50
C THR A 137 9.72 12.22 -7.11
N ALA A 138 10.89 12.54 -7.65
CA ALA A 138 11.81 11.52 -8.16
C ALA A 138 12.36 10.55 -7.08
N SER A 139 12.31 10.93 -5.80
CA SER A 139 12.95 10.17 -4.72
C SER A 139 12.12 10.02 -3.44
N SER A 140 10.89 10.52 -3.43
CA SER A 140 10.01 10.41 -2.26
C SER A 140 8.53 10.43 -2.65
N VAL A 141 7.70 9.90 -1.76
CA VAL A 141 6.24 9.97 -1.85
C VAL A 141 5.69 10.54 -0.54
N SER A 142 4.73 11.44 -0.66
CA SER A 142 4.01 11.99 0.49
C SER A 142 3.02 10.97 1.02
N VAL A 143 3.03 10.76 2.32
CA VAL A 143 2.16 9.81 3.02
C VAL A 143 1.46 10.52 4.15
N GLY A 144 0.18 10.26 4.32
CA GLY A 144 -0.63 10.83 5.38
C GLY A 144 -1.56 9.82 6.03
N GLY A 145 -2.16 10.22 7.13
CA GLY A 145 -3.03 9.37 7.92
C GLY A 145 -2.45 9.09 9.32
N GLY A 146 -3.30 8.56 10.20
CA GLY A 146 -2.91 8.35 11.58
C GLY A 146 -2.70 9.65 12.37
N VAL A 147 -1.99 9.55 13.48
CA VAL A 147 -1.75 10.68 14.41
C VAL A 147 -0.56 11.55 14.00
N ASP A 148 0.29 11.07 13.10
CA ASP A 148 1.56 11.73 12.77
C ASP A 148 1.45 12.81 11.69
N GLY A 149 0.25 13.00 11.13
CA GLY A 149 0.03 13.93 10.01
C GLY A 149 0.71 13.47 8.72
N ALA A 150 1.03 14.42 7.83
CA ALA A 150 1.69 14.14 6.56
C ALA A 150 3.22 14.13 6.72
N PHE A 151 3.90 13.19 6.05
CA PHE A 151 5.36 13.10 5.99
C PHE A 151 5.81 12.47 4.66
N ASN A 152 7.09 12.54 4.36
CA ASN A 152 7.65 11.95 3.15
C ASN A 152 8.32 10.61 3.46
N VAL A 153 8.05 9.63 2.61
CA VAL A 153 8.69 8.31 2.58
C VAL A 153 9.71 8.31 1.45
N SER A 154 10.94 7.95 1.73
CA SER A 154 11.99 7.85 0.70
C SER A 154 11.73 6.67 -0.23
N VAL A 155 11.99 6.90 -1.52
CA VAL A 155 11.95 5.86 -2.55
C VAL A 155 13.35 5.71 -3.10
N GLU A 156 13.88 4.50 -3.07
CA GLU A 156 15.21 4.20 -3.59
C GLU A 156 15.32 4.61 -5.06
N SER A 157 16.45 5.23 -5.42
CA SER A 157 16.58 5.93 -6.71
C SER A 157 17.35 5.14 -7.75
N GLU A 158 17.25 3.82 -7.75
CA GLU A 158 17.75 3.06 -8.90
C GLU A 158 16.79 3.28 -10.09
N GLY A 159 17.15 4.22 -10.92
CA GLY A 159 16.36 4.63 -12.08
C GLY A 159 16.11 6.13 -12.12
N ALA A 160 16.11 6.70 -13.30
CA ALA A 160 15.91 8.12 -13.53
C ALA A 160 14.42 8.45 -13.69
N GLY A 161 14.00 9.62 -13.21
CA GLY A 161 12.73 10.23 -13.53
C GLY A 161 11.76 10.34 -12.35
N GLU A 162 10.74 11.14 -12.58
CA GLU A 162 9.68 11.38 -11.61
C GLU A 162 8.82 10.14 -11.39
N ILE A 163 8.30 10.01 -10.18
CA ILE A 163 7.34 8.97 -9.84
C ILE A 163 5.94 9.49 -10.18
N HIS A 164 5.23 8.75 -11.01
CA HIS A 164 3.87 9.07 -11.45
C HIS A 164 2.81 8.43 -10.56
N ALA A 165 3.09 7.23 -10.05
CA ALA A 165 2.22 6.53 -9.13
C ALA A 165 2.98 5.60 -8.19
N VAL A 166 2.42 5.41 -7.00
CA VAL A 166 2.81 4.37 -6.05
C VAL A 166 1.56 3.59 -5.68
N ARG A 167 1.58 2.28 -5.86
CA ARG A 167 0.49 1.37 -5.51
C ARG A 167 0.97 0.37 -4.48
N ILE A 168 0.40 0.40 -3.31
CA ILE A 168 0.79 -0.52 -2.23
C ILE A 168 0.02 -1.83 -2.38
N SER A 169 0.72 -2.95 -2.24
CA SER A 169 0.09 -4.28 -2.28
C SER A 169 -0.94 -4.45 -1.17
N PRO A 170 -1.99 -5.26 -1.36
CA PRO A 170 -3.04 -5.45 -0.37
C PRO A 170 -2.56 -5.95 0.98
N ASP A 171 -1.44 -6.69 1.00
CA ASP A 171 -0.77 -7.13 2.23
C ASP A 171 0.12 -6.05 2.86
N GLY A 172 0.34 -4.92 2.16
CA GLY A 172 1.11 -3.78 2.65
C GLY A 172 2.62 -3.95 2.60
N THR A 173 3.14 -5.01 2.01
CA THR A 173 4.58 -5.35 2.04
C THR A 173 5.36 -4.84 0.84
N ARG A 174 4.69 -4.63 -0.30
CA ARG A 174 5.31 -4.21 -1.56
C ARG A 174 4.71 -2.94 -2.10
N ALA A 175 5.49 -2.24 -2.88
CA ALA A 175 5.06 -1.08 -3.66
C ALA A 175 5.32 -1.32 -5.15
N LEU A 176 4.33 -1.08 -5.98
CA LEU A 176 4.46 -0.95 -7.42
C LEU A 176 4.63 0.54 -7.71
N VAL A 177 5.73 0.91 -8.36
CA VAL A 177 6.11 2.28 -8.64
C VAL A 177 6.18 2.49 -10.14
N LEU A 178 5.40 3.43 -10.65
CA LEU A 178 5.49 3.89 -12.04
C LEU A 178 6.35 5.14 -12.08
N ARG A 179 7.42 5.13 -12.88
CA ARG A 179 8.36 6.25 -12.95
C ARG A 179 8.99 6.43 -14.33
N GLY A 180 9.56 7.63 -14.54
CA GLY A 180 10.28 8.00 -15.74
C GLY A 180 9.38 8.39 -16.91
N THR A 181 9.99 8.93 -17.97
CA THR A 181 9.27 9.40 -19.18
C THR A 181 8.56 8.29 -19.93
N ASP A 182 9.08 7.07 -19.84
CA ASP A 182 8.51 5.89 -20.49
C ASP A 182 7.57 5.11 -19.57
N ALA A 183 7.25 5.69 -18.39
CA ALA A 183 6.39 5.12 -17.37
C ALA A 183 6.73 3.66 -17.08
N SER A 184 8.01 3.39 -16.83
CA SER A 184 8.46 2.04 -16.48
C SER A 184 7.90 1.61 -15.11
N ALA A 185 7.57 0.34 -14.99
CA ALA A 185 7.03 -0.24 -13.77
C ALA A 185 8.15 -0.90 -12.95
N TRP A 186 8.12 -0.67 -11.64
CA TRP A 186 9.08 -1.17 -10.67
C TRP A 186 8.36 -1.77 -9.47
N VAL A 187 8.88 -2.85 -8.92
CA VAL A 187 8.40 -3.41 -7.65
C VAL A 187 9.48 -3.28 -6.59
N GLY A 188 9.11 -2.78 -5.43
CA GLY A 188 10.00 -2.66 -4.28
C GLY A 188 9.34 -3.13 -2.99
N VAL A 189 10.14 -3.21 -1.94
CA VAL A 189 9.71 -3.58 -0.59
C VAL A 189 9.37 -2.32 0.20
N VAL A 190 8.24 -2.31 0.89
CA VAL A 190 7.87 -1.25 1.83
C VAL A 190 8.47 -1.56 3.19
N GLU A 191 9.53 -0.84 3.55
CA GLU A 191 10.10 -0.88 4.90
C GLU A 191 9.17 -0.20 5.88
N ARG A 192 8.86 -0.86 7.00
CA ARG A 192 7.94 -0.35 8.00
C ARG A 192 8.55 -0.38 9.39
N GLY A 193 8.22 0.62 10.16
CA GLY A 193 8.48 0.69 11.59
C GLY A 193 7.32 0.12 12.42
N ALA A 194 7.34 0.44 13.70
CA ALA A 194 6.27 0.10 14.62
C ALA A 194 4.91 0.61 14.12
N SER A 195 3.85 -0.13 14.43
CA SER A 195 2.46 0.20 14.05
C SER A 195 2.22 0.29 12.54
N GLY A 196 3.09 -0.35 11.73
CA GLY A 196 2.96 -0.33 10.27
C GLY A 196 3.31 1.00 9.60
N ARG A 197 3.92 1.94 10.33
CA ARG A 197 4.36 3.22 9.76
C ARG A 197 5.38 2.99 8.64
N PRO A 198 5.14 3.51 7.42
CA PRO A 198 6.08 3.37 6.33
C PRO A 198 7.32 4.25 6.55
N LEU A 199 8.50 3.72 6.24
CA LEU A 199 9.79 4.38 6.40
C LEU A 199 10.47 4.63 5.06
N ALA A 200 10.47 3.62 4.18
CA ALA A 200 11.11 3.69 2.86
C ALA A 200 10.48 2.67 1.89
N ILE A 201 10.66 2.91 0.60
CA ILE A 201 10.52 1.89 -0.45
C ILE A 201 11.93 1.57 -0.95
N ARG A 202 12.32 0.30 -0.86
CA ARG A 202 13.67 -0.19 -1.16
C ARG A 202 13.67 -1.36 -2.12
N ALA A 203 14.86 -1.74 -2.56
CA ALA A 203 15.10 -2.88 -3.43
C ALA A 203 14.17 -2.86 -4.66
N LEU A 204 14.15 -1.71 -5.36
CA LEU A 204 13.34 -1.53 -6.55
C LEU A 204 13.94 -2.36 -7.70
N GLU A 205 13.13 -3.29 -8.21
CA GLU A 205 13.44 -4.07 -9.39
C GLU A 205 12.50 -3.68 -10.53
N GLN A 206 13.07 -3.41 -11.71
CA GLN A 206 12.27 -3.08 -12.88
C GLN A 206 11.55 -4.32 -13.40
N ILE A 207 10.27 -4.17 -13.67
CA ILE A 207 9.47 -5.21 -14.32
C ILE A 207 9.80 -5.16 -15.81
N PRO A 208 10.31 -6.25 -16.40
CA PRO A 208 10.56 -6.32 -17.83
C PRO A 208 9.24 -6.17 -18.59
N LEU A 209 9.16 -5.20 -19.47
CA LEU A 209 8.02 -5.01 -20.37
C LEU A 209 8.43 -5.46 -21.75
N GLU A 210 7.64 -6.36 -22.37
CA GLU A 210 7.89 -6.78 -23.74
C GLU A 210 7.49 -5.70 -24.76
N TYR A 211 6.50 -4.84 -24.40
CA TYR A 211 5.95 -3.84 -25.31
C TYR A 211 5.46 -2.59 -24.57
N GLY A 212 5.74 -1.42 -25.14
CA GLY A 212 5.08 -0.16 -24.82
C GLY A 212 5.49 0.49 -23.50
N SER A 213 4.73 1.49 -23.13
CA SER A 213 4.79 2.20 -21.85
C SER A 213 3.58 1.83 -20.99
N VAL A 214 3.74 1.87 -19.69
CA VAL A 214 2.65 1.62 -18.75
C VAL A 214 1.84 2.90 -18.54
N VAL A 215 0.55 2.85 -18.78
CA VAL A 215 -0.37 3.99 -18.57
C VAL A 215 -0.88 4.00 -17.13
N ASP A 216 -1.18 2.83 -16.59
CA ASP A 216 -1.58 2.64 -15.18
C ASP A 216 -1.23 1.23 -14.72
N ALA A 217 -1.27 1.02 -13.40
CA ALA A 217 -0.95 -0.26 -12.79
C ALA A 217 -1.75 -0.49 -11.51
N SER A 218 -2.10 -1.73 -11.25
CA SER A 218 -2.79 -2.12 -10.01
C SER A 218 -2.38 -3.50 -9.52
N TRP A 219 -2.62 -3.76 -8.24
CA TRP A 219 -2.51 -5.08 -7.66
C TRP A 219 -3.81 -5.86 -7.88
N THR A 220 -3.71 -7.08 -8.38
CA THR A 220 -4.85 -8.02 -8.50
C THR A 220 -4.92 -8.99 -7.33
N THR A 221 -3.78 -9.22 -6.69
CA THR A 221 -3.63 -10.01 -5.45
C THR A 221 -2.47 -9.41 -4.64
N SER A 222 -2.07 -10.04 -3.53
CA SER A 222 -0.85 -9.64 -2.80
C SER A 222 0.44 -9.81 -3.64
N THR A 223 0.42 -10.65 -4.67
CA THR A 223 1.59 -10.97 -5.52
C THR A 223 1.34 -10.80 -7.01
N GLY A 224 0.09 -10.62 -7.43
CA GLY A 224 -0.29 -10.42 -8.82
C GLY A 224 -0.47 -8.95 -9.15
N ILE A 225 -0.02 -8.53 -10.31
CA ILE A 225 -0.16 -7.16 -10.82
C ILE A 225 -0.83 -7.17 -12.20
N MET A 226 -1.49 -6.08 -12.50
CA MET A 226 -1.98 -5.76 -13.83
C MET A 226 -1.35 -4.45 -14.27
N LEU A 227 -0.77 -4.44 -15.47
CA LEU A 227 -0.22 -3.26 -16.14
C LEU A 227 -1.08 -2.95 -17.37
N VAL A 228 -1.38 -1.68 -17.57
CA VAL A 228 -2.23 -1.18 -18.68
C VAL A 228 -1.44 -0.25 -19.57
#